data_fd492dc7c227dee8cc1ebe69f7467c47
#
_entry.id   fd492dc7c227dee8cc1ebe69f7467c47
#
_cell.length_a   1.000
_cell.length_b   1.000
_cell.length_c   1.000
_cell.angle_alpha   90.00
_cell.angle_beta   90.00
_cell.angle_gamma   90.00
#
_symmetry.space_group_name_H-M   'P 1'
#
loop_
_entity.id
_entity.type
_entity.pdbx_description
1 polymer ?
#
loop_
_entity_poly.entity_id
_entity_poly.type
_entity_poly.pdbx_seq_one_letter_code
_entity_poly.pdbx_strand_id
1 'polypeptide(L)'
;MSAAGAAAGAPRLRSLDGLRGAAALVVVVHHALLLFPALAGVYYAGRRAEVLPPFADALAYSPLHLVWAGTESVYLFFVLSGLVLTLPVLARPGFDWLAYYPRRLVRLYGPVVAAVLLGALTILLVPRSNDDLFGTWVVRRPNAYTLEALVDDLTLVAGTSGRISPLWSLQWEVLFSLLLPVYLLLLVPARRLDGWRAAALVALCAVGAATSTQTLFYLPIFALGVLTALNWRTLEDRAQRWTAGRRWAWPLVLVVAVLLTTARWNLTGLGVDPPLASRLAFLALPGVWLLVVAAAFCPALRALCETAFLQWAGRVSFSLYLVHEPILLAARFLTAPASPWLAIALGVPVAVVVAVLFERLVESRFHRLAQRVGRAVKARRRVAQEA
;
A
#
# COMPACT_ATOMS: atom_id res chain seq x y z
N MET A 1 29.20 -33.40 -17.40
CA MET A 1 27.76 -33.04 -17.50
C MET A 1 27.56 -31.67 -16.88
N SER A 2 27.04 -30.78 -17.67
CA SER A 2 27.10 -29.31 -17.60
C SER A 2 26.42 -28.68 -16.36
N ALA A 3 27.15 -27.84 -15.64
CA ALA A 3 26.68 -27.00 -14.52
C ALA A 3 26.21 -25.63 -15.03
N ALA A 4 25.32 -25.59 -16.02
CA ALA A 4 24.81 -24.37 -16.64
C ALA A 4 23.31 -24.19 -16.40
N GLY A 5 22.84 -24.19 -15.16
CA GLY A 5 21.42 -24.16 -14.87
C GLY A 5 21.03 -23.52 -13.54
N ALA A 6 21.66 -22.43 -13.09
CA ALA A 6 21.29 -21.83 -11.82
C ALA A 6 21.49 -20.32 -11.77
N ALA A 7 20.74 -19.59 -12.57
CA ALA A 7 20.55 -18.13 -12.37
C ALA A 7 19.14 -17.68 -12.78
N ALA A 8 18.13 -18.52 -12.60
CA ALA A 8 16.74 -18.07 -12.67
C ALA A 8 16.44 -17.31 -11.37
N GLY A 9 16.47 -15.98 -11.43
CA GLY A 9 15.93 -15.14 -10.36
C GLY A 9 14.47 -15.53 -10.08
N ALA A 10 14.02 -15.34 -8.83
CA ALA A 10 12.63 -15.62 -8.46
C ALA A 10 11.67 -15.08 -9.54
N PRO A 11 10.69 -15.87 -9.99
CA PRO A 11 9.81 -15.48 -11.09
C PRO A 11 9.13 -14.17 -10.73
N ARG A 12 9.19 -13.19 -11.66
CA ARG A 12 8.51 -11.92 -11.48
C ARG A 12 7.00 -12.18 -11.59
N LEU A 13 6.29 -11.93 -10.52
CA LEU A 13 4.86 -12.12 -10.45
C LEU A 13 4.15 -10.92 -11.06
N ARG A 14 4.04 -10.90 -12.40
CA ARG A 14 3.49 -9.78 -13.17
C ARG A 14 2.09 -9.38 -12.71
N SER A 15 1.24 -10.33 -12.40
CA SER A 15 -0.13 -10.05 -11.95
C SER A 15 -0.14 -9.28 -10.63
N LEU A 16 0.80 -9.54 -9.72
CA LEU A 16 0.92 -8.77 -8.46
C LEU A 16 1.48 -7.35 -8.69
N ASP A 17 2.32 -7.16 -9.70
CA ASP A 17 2.73 -5.80 -10.12
C ASP A 17 1.53 -5.02 -10.64
N GLY A 18 0.66 -5.64 -11.45
CA GLY A 18 -0.59 -5.02 -11.93
C GLY A 18 -1.59 -4.74 -10.81
N LEU A 19 -1.75 -5.69 -9.86
CA LEU A 19 -2.60 -5.49 -8.68
C LEU A 19 -2.11 -4.29 -7.84
N ARG A 20 -0.80 -4.15 -7.66
CA ARG A 20 -0.20 -2.98 -6.99
C ARG A 20 -0.52 -1.67 -7.74
N GLY A 21 -0.50 -1.72 -9.08
CA GLY A 21 -0.91 -0.59 -9.92
C GLY A 21 -2.37 -0.21 -9.71
N ALA A 22 -3.28 -1.19 -9.72
CA ALA A 22 -4.69 -0.97 -9.46
C ALA A 22 -4.92 -0.35 -8.07
N ALA A 23 -4.27 -0.87 -7.02
CA ALA A 23 -4.35 -0.32 -5.68
C ALA A 23 -3.83 1.13 -5.59
N ALA A 24 -2.74 1.47 -6.29
CA ALA A 24 -2.25 2.85 -6.34
C ALA A 24 -3.24 3.80 -7.01
N LEU A 25 -3.92 3.36 -8.07
CA LEU A 25 -4.99 4.15 -8.70
C LEU A 25 -6.19 4.35 -7.77
N VAL A 26 -6.59 3.32 -7.01
CA VAL A 26 -7.64 3.44 -5.98
C VAL A 26 -7.24 4.47 -4.91
N VAL A 27 -5.97 4.52 -4.48
CA VAL A 27 -5.49 5.55 -3.54
C VAL A 27 -5.58 6.96 -4.14
N VAL A 28 -5.27 7.13 -5.42
CA VAL A 28 -5.44 8.44 -6.09
C VAL A 28 -6.91 8.85 -6.14
N VAL A 29 -7.81 7.91 -6.51
CA VAL A 29 -9.26 8.14 -6.51
C VAL A 29 -9.75 8.50 -5.10
N HIS A 30 -9.25 7.80 -4.07
CA HIS A 30 -9.54 8.09 -2.67
C HIS A 30 -9.22 9.54 -2.31
N HIS A 31 -8.00 9.98 -2.53
CA HIS A 31 -7.60 11.35 -2.19
C HIS A 31 -8.27 12.41 -3.06
N ALA A 32 -8.59 12.08 -4.33
CA ALA A 32 -9.38 12.95 -5.18
C ALA A 32 -10.81 13.13 -4.65
N LEU A 33 -11.46 12.06 -4.20
CA LEU A 33 -12.81 12.12 -3.62
C LEU A 33 -12.84 12.80 -2.24
N LEU A 34 -11.76 12.73 -1.47
CA LEU A 34 -11.63 13.48 -0.20
C LEU A 34 -11.55 14.99 -0.38
N LEU A 35 -11.38 15.51 -1.60
CA LEU A 35 -11.53 16.95 -1.88
C LEU A 35 -12.98 17.44 -1.76
N PHE A 36 -13.96 16.53 -1.79
CA PHE A 36 -15.35 16.85 -1.53
C PHE A 36 -15.63 16.82 -0.02
N PRO A 37 -16.09 17.94 0.59
CA PRO A 37 -16.35 18.01 2.03
C PRO A 37 -17.28 16.92 2.54
N ALA A 38 -18.33 16.58 1.77
CA ALA A 38 -19.29 15.56 2.13
C ALA A 38 -18.65 14.15 2.22
N LEU A 39 -17.77 13.77 1.27
CA LEU A 39 -17.07 12.49 1.27
C LEU A 39 -15.93 12.47 2.31
N ALA A 40 -15.24 13.61 2.52
CA ALA A 40 -14.28 13.74 3.60
C ALA A 40 -14.94 13.51 4.97
N GLY A 41 -16.17 14.01 5.17
CA GLY A 41 -16.96 13.80 6.38
C GLY A 41 -17.19 12.33 6.72
N VAL A 42 -17.32 11.45 5.72
CA VAL A 42 -17.46 10.00 5.91
C VAL A 42 -16.28 9.39 6.71
N TYR A 43 -15.07 9.89 6.48
CA TYR A 43 -13.87 9.40 7.17
C TYR A 43 -13.62 10.05 8.53
N TYR A 44 -14.06 11.31 8.72
CA TYR A 44 -13.61 12.14 9.85
C TYR A 44 -14.72 12.50 10.84
N ALA A 45 -15.99 12.31 10.48
CA ALA A 45 -17.10 12.73 11.33
C ALA A 45 -17.29 11.88 12.60
N GLY A 46 -16.69 10.70 12.69
CA GLY A 46 -16.87 9.76 13.83
C GLY A 46 -18.32 9.24 13.97
N ARG A 47 -19.21 9.63 13.07
CA ARG A 47 -20.61 9.21 12.94
C ARG A 47 -20.96 9.07 11.46
N ARG A 48 -22.03 8.35 11.15
CA ARG A 48 -22.53 8.31 9.78
C ARG A 48 -22.91 9.74 9.35
N ALA A 49 -22.51 10.14 8.13
CA ALA A 49 -22.90 11.42 7.57
C ALA A 49 -24.44 11.53 7.51
N GLU A 50 -24.99 12.59 8.03
CA GLU A 50 -26.46 12.72 8.23
C GLU A 50 -27.21 12.79 6.90
N VAL A 51 -26.63 13.43 5.89
CA VAL A 51 -27.26 13.55 4.57
C VAL A 51 -26.17 13.50 3.49
N LEU A 52 -26.09 12.39 2.78
CA LEU A 52 -25.34 12.27 1.53
C LEU A 52 -26.32 12.17 0.37
N PRO A 53 -26.01 12.72 -0.82
CA PRO A 53 -26.76 12.39 -2.03
C PRO A 53 -26.78 10.87 -2.23
N PRO A 54 -27.86 10.26 -2.77
CA PRO A 54 -28.01 8.80 -2.85
C PRO A 54 -26.83 8.07 -3.50
N PHE A 55 -26.24 8.67 -4.54
CA PHE A 55 -25.05 8.10 -5.19
C PHE A 55 -23.81 8.14 -4.27
N ALA A 56 -23.60 9.22 -3.53
CA ALA A 56 -22.48 9.36 -2.60
C ALA A 56 -22.65 8.43 -1.39
N ASP A 57 -23.88 8.24 -0.90
CA ASP A 57 -24.18 7.26 0.16
C ASP A 57 -23.89 5.84 -0.29
N ALA A 58 -24.35 5.44 -1.49
CA ALA A 58 -24.05 4.14 -2.07
C ALA A 58 -22.55 3.95 -2.28
N LEU A 59 -21.84 4.98 -2.77
CA LEU A 59 -20.38 4.93 -2.95
C LEU A 59 -19.63 4.80 -1.61
N ALA A 60 -20.14 5.43 -0.56
CA ALA A 60 -19.51 5.41 0.76
C ALA A 60 -19.78 4.12 1.53
N TYR A 61 -21.04 3.65 1.54
CA TYR A 61 -21.53 2.65 2.49
C TYR A 61 -22.03 1.35 1.84
N SER A 62 -21.48 0.98 0.69
CA SER A 62 -21.77 -0.27 0.01
C SER A 62 -20.47 -0.93 -0.51
N PRO A 63 -20.52 -2.11 -1.12
CA PRO A 63 -19.37 -2.71 -1.80
C PRO A 63 -18.74 -1.83 -2.89
N LEU A 64 -19.43 -0.80 -3.38
CA LEU A 64 -18.87 0.22 -4.29
C LEU A 64 -17.74 1.02 -3.64
N HIS A 65 -17.66 1.02 -2.31
CA HIS A 65 -16.53 1.62 -1.59
C HIS A 65 -15.17 1.10 -2.09
N LEU A 66 -15.11 -0.11 -2.62
CA LEU A 66 -13.88 -0.67 -3.19
C LEU A 66 -13.21 0.25 -4.21
N VAL A 67 -13.97 1.04 -4.97
CA VAL A 67 -13.46 1.95 -6.01
C VAL A 67 -12.55 3.04 -5.42
N TRP A 68 -12.73 3.39 -4.15
CA TRP A 68 -11.95 4.39 -3.44
C TRP A 68 -11.50 3.95 -2.05
N ALA A 69 -11.38 2.65 -1.83
CA ALA A 69 -10.91 2.01 -0.60
C ALA A 69 -9.40 2.25 -0.41
N GLY A 70 -9.00 3.51 -0.19
CA GLY A 70 -7.60 3.91 -0.10
C GLY A 70 -6.86 3.26 1.05
N THR A 71 -7.46 3.20 2.24
CA THR A 71 -6.88 2.57 3.43
C THR A 71 -6.68 1.06 3.22
N GLU A 72 -7.67 0.38 2.68
CA GLU A 72 -7.63 -1.06 2.39
C GLU A 72 -6.61 -1.38 1.28
N SER A 73 -6.42 -0.46 0.32
CA SER A 73 -5.34 -0.54 -0.67
C SER A 73 -3.95 -0.47 -0.03
N VAL A 74 -3.79 0.27 1.05
CA VAL A 74 -2.53 0.28 1.83
C VAL A 74 -2.32 -1.06 2.54
N TYR A 75 -3.37 -1.67 3.09
CA TYR A 75 -3.26 -3.04 3.66
C TYR A 75 -2.80 -4.04 2.59
N LEU A 76 -3.31 -3.89 1.36
CA LEU A 76 -2.87 -4.71 0.23
C LEU A 76 -1.38 -4.48 -0.07
N PHE A 77 -0.88 -3.25 -0.05
CA PHE A 77 0.56 -2.99 -0.19
C PHE A 77 1.37 -3.65 0.92
N PHE A 78 0.91 -3.69 2.15
CA PHE A 78 1.61 -4.35 3.25
C PHE A 78 1.69 -5.87 3.05
N VAL A 79 0.59 -6.52 2.64
CA VAL A 79 0.60 -7.96 2.28
C VAL A 79 1.55 -8.21 1.10
N LEU A 80 1.49 -7.39 0.06
CA LEU A 80 2.40 -7.52 -1.10
C LEU A 80 3.87 -7.29 -0.72
N SER A 81 4.17 -6.33 0.16
CA SER A 81 5.54 -6.09 0.65
C SER A 81 6.06 -7.31 1.43
N GLY A 82 5.24 -7.87 2.32
CA GLY A 82 5.57 -9.10 3.04
C GLY A 82 5.89 -10.26 2.09
N LEU A 83 5.05 -10.45 1.09
CA LEU A 83 5.22 -11.50 0.08
C LEU A 83 6.47 -11.28 -0.78
N VAL A 84 6.59 -10.12 -1.42
CA VAL A 84 7.63 -9.83 -2.43
C VAL A 84 9.03 -9.73 -1.82
N LEU A 85 9.16 -9.25 -0.57
CA LEU A 85 10.46 -9.19 0.10
C LEU A 85 10.92 -10.55 0.64
N THR A 86 10.00 -11.44 0.94
CA THR A 86 10.30 -12.78 1.45
C THR A 86 10.75 -13.73 0.33
N LEU A 87 10.13 -13.69 -0.84
CA LEU A 87 10.44 -14.62 -1.94
C LEU A 87 11.93 -14.69 -2.33
N PRO A 88 12.67 -13.56 -2.50
CA PRO A 88 14.10 -13.62 -2.82
C PRO A 88 14.95 -14.21 -1.71
N VAL A 89 14.52 -14.10 -0.44
CA VAL A 89 15.23 -14.70 0.70
C VAL A 89 15.07 -16.20 0.67
N LEU A 90 13.86 -16.69 0.37
CA LEU A 90 13.58 -18.14 0.27
C LEU A 90 14.25 -18.79 -0.95
N ALA A 91 14.43 -18.03 -2.03
CA ALA A 91 15.02 -18.54 -3.28
C ALA A 91 16.54 -18.67 -3.22
N ARG A 92 17.23 -18.13 -2.21
CA ARG A 92 18.70 -18.09 -2.14
C ARG A 92 19.21 -18.57 -0.81
N PRO A 93 19.80 -19.78 -0.72
CA PRO A 93 20.60 -20.20 0.44
C PRO A 93 21.68 -19.14 0.72
N GLY A 94 21.87 -18.76 1.98
CA GLY A 94 22.87 -17.76 2.36
C GLY A 94 22.56 -16.34 1.90
N PHE A 95 21.31 -15.91 2.04
CA PHE A 95 20.89 -14.54 1.73
C PHE A 95 21.73 -13.50 2.46
N ASP A 96 22.27 -12.53 1.71
CA ASP A 96 23.21 -11.52 2.21
C ASP A 96 22.45 -10.34 2.83
N TRP A 97 22.25 -10.40 4.16
CA TRP A 97 21.57 -9.37 4.95
C TRP A 97 22.35 -8.06 4.99
N LEU A 98 23.70 -8.11 5.03
CA LEU A 98 24.53 -6.90 5.06
C LEU A 98 24.39 -6.10 3.75
N ALA A 99 24.22 -6.78 2.61
CA ALA A 99 23.94 -6.12 1.35
C ALA A 99 22.46 -5.72 1.19
N TYR A 100 21.55 -6.40 1.89
CA TYR A 100 20.12 -6.14 1.84
C TYR A 100 19.77 -4.77 2.43
N TYR A 101 20.22 -4.47 3.65
CA TYR A 101 19.83 -3.26 4.37
C TYR A 101 20.19 -1.96 3.63
N PRO A 102 21.45 -1.70 3.27
CA PRO A 102 21.79 -0.44 2.60
C PRO A 102 21.12 -0.33 1.23
N ARG A 103 20.97 -1.46 0.50
CA ARG A 103 20.22 -1.49 -0.76
C ARG A 103 18.76 -1.12 -0.55
N ARG A 104 18.11 -1.62 0.51
CA ARG A 104 16.70 -1.35 0.81
C ARG A 104 16.50 0.11 1.24
N LEU A 105 17.35 0.60 2.13
CA LEU A 105 17.29 1.99 2.62
C LEU A 105 17.46 2.98 1.47
N VAL A 106 18.50 2.84 0.64
CA VAL A 106 18.69 3.72 -0.52
C VAL A 106 17.50 3.71 -1.46
N ARG A 107 16.90 2.53 -1.69
CA ARG A 107 15.74 2.39 -2.57
C ARG A 107 14.48 3.07 -2.04
N LEU A 108 14.28 3.09 -0.71
CA LEU A 108 13.11 3.70 -0.08
C LEU A 108 13.34 5.20 0.16
N TYR A 109 14.41 5.55 0.87
CA TYR A 109 14.64 6.93 1.31
C TYR A 109 14.97 7.89 0.19
N GLY A 110 15.64 7.44 -0.87
CA GLY A 110 15.95 8.32 -2.00
C GLY A 110 14.71 8.97 -2.62
N PRO A 111 13.71 8.19 -3.04
CA PRO A 111 12.44 8.74 -3.52
C PRO A 111 11.65 9.49 -2.45
N VAL A 112 11.67 9.05 -1.17
CA VAL A 112 10.99 9.74 -0.07
C VAL A 112 11.53 11.15 0.11
N VAL A 113 12.84 11.33 0.16
CA VAL A 113 13.47 12.65 0.28
C VAL A 113 13.01 13.58 -0.84
N ALA A 114 13.04 13.10 -2.09
CA ALA A 114 12.59 13.89 -3.25
C ALA A 114 11.09 14.24 -3.17
N ALA A 115 10.24 13.31 -2.67
CA ALA A 115 8.82 13.57 -2.50
C ALA A 115 8.55 14.56 -1.36
N VAL A 116 9.29 14.48 -0.26
CA VAL A 116 9.20 15.45 0.85
C VAL A 116 9.57 16.85 0.36
N LEU A 117 10.65 16.98 -0.43
CA LEU A 117 11.03 18.25 -1.02
C LEU A 117 9.98 18.78 -2.00
N LEU A 118 9.37 17.90 -2.82
CA LEU A 118 8.27 18.28 -3.69
C LEU A 118 7.04 18.74 -2.88
N GLY A 119 6.69 18.02 -1.82
CA GLY A 119 5.57 18.39 -0.94
C GLY A 119 5.83 19.72 -0.24
N ALA A 120 7.03 19.95 0.29
CA ALA A 120 7.43 21.22 0.87
C ALA A 120 7.35 22.37 -0.16
N LEU A 121 7.81 22.13 -1.39
CA LEU A 121 7.72 23.11 -2.48
C LEU A 121 6.27 23.47 -2.80
N THR A 122 5.34 22.50 -2.84
CA THR A 122 3.92 22.80 -3.06
C THR A 122 3.32 23.66 -1.94
N ILE A 123 3.73 23.43 -0.68
CA ILE A 123 3.28 24.25 0.46
C ILE A 123 3.83 25.68 0.38
N LEU A 124 5.08 25.81 -0.07
CA LEU A 124 5.76 27.10 -0.19
C LEU A 124 5.18 27.96 -1.32
N LEU A 125 4.87 27.33 -2.47
CA LEU A 125 4.41 28.02 -3.68
C LEU A 125 2.91 28.26 -3.72
N VAL A 126 2.11 27.43 -3.02
CA VAL A 126 0.66 27.51 -3.04
C VAL A 126 0.16 27.82 -1.63
N PRO A 127 -0.29 29.08 -1.39
CA PRO A 127 -0.84 29.45 -0.09
C PRO A 127 -2.04 28.57 0.26
N ARG A 128 -2.05 28.07 1.49
CA ARG A 128 -3.12 27.24 2.04
C ARG A 128 -3.94 28.05 3.02
N SER A 129 -5.25 27.87 3.05
CA SER A 129 -6.16 28.46 4.02
C SER A 129 -6.91 27.37 4.79
N ASN A 130 -7.39 27.73 5.98
CA ASN A 130 -8.22 26.86 6.82
C ASN A 130 -9.71 27.22 6.67
N ASP A 131 -10.13 27.62 5.47
CA ASP A 131 -11.51 27.94 5.17
C ASP A 131 -12.38 26.67 5.16
N ASP A 132 -13.56 26.74 5.78
CA ASP A 132 -14.53 25.64 5.85
C ASP A 132 -14.99 25.15 4.47
N LEU A 133 -14.84 25.99 3.44
CA LEU A 133 -15.05 25.61 2.03
C LEU A 133 -14.29 24.35 1.61
N PHE A 134 -13.14 24.08 2.22
CA PHE A 134 -12.27 22.96 1.81
C PHE A 134 -12.66 21.63 2.45
N GLY A 135 -13.48 21.62 3.49
CA GLY A 135 -13.85 20.42 4.24
C GLY A 135 -12.73 19.85 5.11
N THR A 136 -13.13 18.95 6.00
CA THR A 136 -12.30 18.46 7.12
C THR A 136 -10.97 17.85 6.70
N TRP A 137 -10.91 17.14 5.57
CA TRP A 137 -9.66 16.49 5.15
C TRP A 137 -8.60 17.49 4.71
N VAL A 138 -8.98 18.49 3.92
CA VAL A 138 -8.07 19.54 3.41
C VAL A 138 -7.62 20.44 4.54
N VAL A 139 -8.55 20.92 5.38
CA VAL A 139 -8.27 21.83 6.50
C VAL A 139 -7.34 21.19 7.55
N ARG A 140 -7.41 19.89 7.74
CA ARG A 140 -6.49 19.17 8.66
C ARG A 140 -5.05 19.10 8.15
N ARG A 141 -4.75 19.55 6.92
CA ARG A 141 -3.38 19.57 6.42
C ARG A 141 -2.64 20.82 6.89
N PRO A 142 -1.48 20.67 7.55
CA PRO A 142 -0.73 21.84 8.02
C PRO A 142 -0.32 22.78 6.89
N ASN A 143 -0.37 24.09 7.18
CA ASN A 143 -0.13 25.15 6.20
C ASN A 143 1.35 25.50 6.03
N ALA A 144 2.20 25.05 6.94
CA ALA A 144 3.62 25.36 6.93
C ALA A 144 4.49 24.11 7.18
N TYR A 145 5.69 24.09 6.65
CA TYR A 145 6.69 23.09 6.95
C TYR A 145 7.67 23.64 7.99
N THR A 146 7.65 23.06 9.19
CA THR A 146 8.63 23.35 10.24
C THR A 146 9.85 22.44 10.07
N LEU A 147 11.01 22.81 10.68
CA LEU A 147 12.19 21.95 10.66
C LEU A 147 11.92 20.58 11.32
N GLU A 148 11.19 20.57 12.45
CA GLU A 148 10.78 19.33 13.12
C GLU A 148 9.96 18.43 12.20
N ALA A 149 8.94 18.97 11.54
CA ALA A 149 8.13 18.25 10.58
C ALA A 149 8.93 17.71 9.39
N LEU A 150 9.93 18.46 8.93
CA LEU A 150 10.84 18.01 7.88
C LEU A 150 11.68 16.81 8.35
N VAL A 151 12.19 16.85 9.57
CA VAL A 151 12.95 15.75 10.19
C VAL A 151 12.06 14.51 10.33
N ASP A 152 10.83 14.65 10.83
CA ASP A 152 9.89 13.54 10.98
C ASP A 152 9.62 12.85 9.62
N ASP A 153 9.28 13.64 8.59
CA ASP A 153 8.97 13.12 7.26
C ASP A 153 10.19 12.56 6.52
N LEU A 154 11.40 13.05 6.81
CA LEU A 154 12.63 12.53 6.25
C LEU A 154 13.11 11.26 6.93
N THR A 155 12.88 11.11 8.24
CA THR A 155 13.38 9.95 9.01
C THR A 155 12.39 8.79 9.01
N LEU A 156 11.07 9.04 9.01
CA LEU A 156 10.01 8.04 9.10
C LEU A 156 10.11 7.11 10.32
N VAL A 157 10.87 7.47 11.35
CA VAL A 157 11.14 6.60 12.51
C VAL A 157 10.18 6.89 13.66
N ALA A 158 10.04 8.17 14.02
CA ALA A 158 9.24 8.59 15.16
C ALA A 158 7.78 8.93 14.76
N GLY A 159 7.45 8.86 13.49
CA GLY A 159 6.14 9.23 12.96
C GLY A 159 6.26 9.98 11.64
N THR A 160 5.19 10.65 11.27
CA THR A 160 5.16 11.55 10.10
C THR A 160 4.41 12.83 10.48
N SER A 161 4.78 13.94 9.85
CA SER A 161 4.20 15.25 10.15
C SER A 161 2.74 15.42 9.70
N GLY A 162 2.22 14.49 8.90
CA GLY A 162 0.89 14.57 8.29
C GLY A 162 0.76 15.57 7.14
N ARG A 163 1.84 16.21 6.72
CA ARG A 163 1.86 17.16 5.58
C ARG A 163 1.76 16.48 4.23
N ILE A 164 2.32 15.28 4.16
CA ILE A 164 2.21 14.35 3.03
C ILE A 164 1.63 13.06 3.60
N SER A 165 0.31 12.92 3.51
CA SER A 165 -0.37 11.83 4.18
C SER A 165 0.13 10.43 3.78
N PRO A 166 0.46 10.12 2.52
CA PRO A 166 0.98 8.80 2.15
C PRO A 166 2.20 8.32 2.95
N LEU A 167 2.98 9.23 3.55
CA LEU A 167 4.18 8.85 4.32
C LEU A 167 3.89 7.99 5.55
N TRP A 168 2.68 8.09 6.14
CA TRP A 168 2.33 7.28 7.31
C TRP A 168 2.50 5.78 7.09
N SER A 169 2.22 5.31 5.90
CA SER A 169 2.34 3.88 5.57
C SER A 169 3.78 3.45 5.33
N LEU A 170 4.62 4.35 4.82
CA LEU A 170 6.03 4.08 4.55
C LEU A 170 6.83 3.91 5.83
N GLN A 171 6.43 4.54 6.93
CA GLN A 171 6.99 4.27 8.26
C GLN A 171 6.91 2.78 8.59
N TRP A 172 5.74 2.17 8.38
CA TRP A 172 5.54 0.73 8.63
C TRP A 172 6.31 -0.15 7.65
N GLU A 173 6.44 0.28 6.39
CA GLU A 173 7.24 -0.44 5.38
C GLU A 173 8.73 -0.42 5.71
N VAL A 174 9.26 0.71 6.18
CA VAL A 174 10.65 0.83 6.67
C VAL A 174 10.85 -0.10 7.86
N LEU A 175 9.99 -0.01 8.87
CA LEU A 175 10.08 -0.82 10.08
C LEU A 175 10.00 -2.31 9.77
N PHE A 176 9.03 -2.73 8.94
CA PHE A 176 8.94 -4.11 8.45
C PHE A 176 10.21 -4.55 7.72
N SER A 177 10.76 -3.70 6.84
CA SER A 177 11.97 -4.02 6.09
C SER A 177 13.16 -4.28 7.00
N LEU A 178 13.28 -3.54 8.10
CA LEU A 178 14.32 -3.72 9.12
C LEU A 178 14.08 -5.00 9.94
N LEU A 179 12.83 -5.30 10.25
CA LEU A 179 12.41 -6.46 11.04
C LEU A 179 12.25 -7.75 10.23
N LEU A 180 12.46 -7.75 8.91
CA LEU A 180 12.24 -8.92 8.05
C LEU A 180 12.95 -10.20 8.55
N PRO A 181 14.21 -10.17 9.06
CA PRO A 181 14.83 -11.37 9.65
C PRO A 181 14.05 -11.92 10.84
N VAL A 182 13.52 -11.04 11.68
CA VAL A 182 12.71 -11.43 12.85
C VAL A 182 11.42 -12.14 12.41
N TYR A 183 10.74 -11.58 11.39
CA TYR A 183 9.56 -12.25 10.81
C TYR A 183 9.88 -13.65 10.29
N LEU A 184 11.03 -13.81 9.63
CA LEU A 184 11.44 -15.12 9.12
C LEU A 184 11.78 -16.08 10.26
N LEU A 185 12.50 -15.65 11.29
CA LEU A 185 12.80 -16.47 12.46
C LEU A 185 11.54 -16.98 13.15
N LEU A 186 10.50 -16.11 13.27
CA LEU A 186 9.25 -16.45 13.93
C LEU A 186 8.33 -17.33 13.05
N LEU A 187 8.35 -17.13 11.72
CA LEU A 187 7.38 -17.72 10.81
C LEU A 187 7.91 -18.89 9.98
N VAL A 188 9.24 -19.02 9.76
CA VAL A 188 9.83 -20.16 9.02
C VAL A 188 9.51 -21.52 9.64
N PRO A 189 9.46 -21.70 10.98
CA PRO A 189 8.97 -22.94 11.57
C PRO A 189 7.54 -23.30 11.15
N ALA A 190 6.80 -22.33 10.62
CA ALA A 190 5.44 -22.43 10.10
C ALA A 190 5.34 -22.87 8.64
N ARG A 191 6.21 -23.74 8.17
CA ARG A 191 6.20 -24.26 6.78
C ARG A 191 4.94 -25.06 6.40
N ARG A 192 4.02 -25.27 7.34
CA ARG A 192 2.68 -25.80 7.05
C ARG A 192 1.70 -24.62 7.08
N LEU A 193 0.81 -24.57 6.09
CA LEU A 193 -0.28 -23.59 6.09
C LEU A 193 -1.27 -23.98 7.18
N ASP A 194 -0.90 -23.68 8.39
CA ASP A 194 -1.76 -23.83 9.54
C ASP A 194 -2.65 -22.59 9.58
N GLY A 195 -3.91 -22.73 9.20
CA GLY A 195 -4.89 -21.62 9.17
C GLY A 195 -4.97 -20.88 10.50
N TRP A 196 -4.66 -21.53 11.63
CA TRP A 196 -4.65 -20.92 12.94
C TRP A 196 -3.62 -19.77 13.07
N ARG A 197 -2.46 -19.85 12.37
CA ARG A 197 -1.45 -18.77 12.40
C ARG A 197 -1.91 -17.52 11.67
N ALA A 198 -2.54 -17.70 10.51
CA ALA A 198 -3.18 -16.58 9.82
C ALA A 198 -4.32 -15.99 10.67
N ALA A 199 -5.14 -16.85 11.28
CA ALA A 199 -6.19 -16.43 12.20
C ALA A 199 -5.62 -15.68 13.43
N ALA A 200 -4.51 -16.14 14.01
CA ALA A 200 -3.84 -15.47 15.12
C ALA A 200 -3.31 -14.08 14.71
N LEU A 201 -2.75 -13.93 13.52
CA LEU A 201 -2.32 -12.62 13.02
C LEU A 201 -3.51 -11.66 12.81
N VAL A 202 -4.62 -12.15 12.27
CA VAL A 202 -5.85 -11.36 12.14
C VAL A 202 -6.43 -11.01 13.52
N ALA A 203 -6.40 -11.94 14.48
CA ALA A 203 -6.81 -11.67 15.85
C ALA A 203 -5.93 -10.62 16.54
N LEU A 204 -4.60 -10.64 16.28
CA LEU A 204 -3.68 -9.62 16.78
C LEU A 204 -4.01 -8.24 16.18
N CYS A 205 -4.34 -8.18 14.89
CA CYS A 205 -4.85 -6.95 14.27
C CYS A 205 -6.19 -6.50 14.89
N ALA A 206 -7.08 -7.43 15.22
CA ALA A 206 -8.34 -7.11 15.92
C ALA A 206 -8.09 -6.49 17.29
N VAL A 207 -7.12 -7.02 18.06
CA VAL A 207 -6.67 -6.42 19.32
C VAL A 207 -6.10 -5.02 19.07
N GLY A 208 -5.25 -4.86 18.06
CA GLY A 208 -4.70 -3.56 17.66
C GLY A 208 -5.79 -2.54 17.33
N ALA A 209 -6.83 -2.95 16.59
CA ALA A 209 -7.98 -2.10 16.26
C ALA A 209 -8.80 -1.75 17.53
N ALA A 210 -9.04 -2.71 18.42
CA ALA A 210 -9.79 -2.50 19.65
C ALA A 210 -9.07 -1.58 20.64
N THR A 211 -7.75 -1.69 20.73
CA THR A 211 -6.90 -0.90 21.65
C THR A 211 -6.32 0.37 21.01
N SER A 212 -6.62 0.64 19.73
CA SER A 212 -6.04 1.73 18.95
C SER A 212 -4.50 1.68 18.89
N THR A 213 -3.91 0.47 19.00
CA THR A 213 -2.46 0.26 18.97
C THR A 213 -2.00 -0.01 17.54
N GLN A 214 -1.46 1.00 16.88
CA GLN A 214 -1.07 0.94 15.47
C GLN A 214 -0.06 -0.17 15.17
N THR A 215 0.93 -0.38 16.01
CA THR A 215 1.95 -1.43 15.86
C THR A 215 1.32 -2.82 15.81
N LEU A 216 0.36 -3.10 16.72
CA LEU A 216 -0.38 -4.36 16.75
C LEU A 216 -1.35 -4.52 15.59
N PHE A 217 -1.76 -3.42 14.96
CA PHE A 217 -2.63 -3.46 13.81
C PHE A 217 -1.83 -3.65 12.51
N TYR A 218 -0.79 -2.83 12.25
CA TYR A 218 -0.14 -2.80 10.94
C TYR A 218 0.96 -3.86 10.75
N LEU A 219 1.79 -4.13 11.76
CA LEU A 219 2.90 -5.08 11.57
C LEU A 219 2.45 -6.51 11.26
N PRO A 220 1.38 -7.07 11.87
CA PRO A 220 0.94 -8.41 11.50
C PRO A 220 0.40 -8.54 10.06
N ILE A 221 0.01 -7.42 9.42
CA ILE A 221 -0.44 -7.45 8.01
C ILE A 221 0.72 -7.87 7.08
N PHE A 222 1.93 -7.39 7.34
CA PHE A 222 3.11 -7.84 6.59
C PHE A 222 3.40 -9.33 6.84
N ALA A 223 3.16 -9.82 8.06
CA ALA A 223 3.33 -11.23 8.41
C ALA A 223 2.38 -12.14 7.60
N LEU A 224 1.16 -11.70 7.29
CA LEU A 224 0.26 -12.42 6.36
C LEU A 224 0.92 -12.58 4.99
N GLY A 225 1.60 -11.55 4.49
CA GLY A 225 2.38 -11.60 3.25
C GLY A 225 3.56 -12.57 3.33
N VAL A 226 4.29 -12.58 4.44
CA VAL A 226 5.38 -13.53 4.71
C VAL A 226 4.85 -14.97 4.73
N LEU A 227 3.76 -15.25 5.46
CA LEU A 227 3.12 -16.57 5.45
C LEU A 227 2.67 -17.00 4.05
N THR A 228 2.16 -16.07 3.25
CA THR A 228 1.78 -16.33 1.87
C THR A 228 2.99 -16.75 1.04
N ALA A 229 4.15 -16.09 1.18
CA ALA A 229 5.38 -16.46 0.51
C ALA A 229 5.88 -17.85 0.93
N LEU A 230 5.89 -18.14 2.23
CA LEU A 230 6.31 -19.43 2.79
C LEU A 230 5.46 -20.61 2.29
N ASN A 231 4.19 -20.34 2.00
CA ASN A 231 3.22 -21.36 1.60
C ASN A 231 2.76 -21.23 0.15
N TRP A 232 3.51 -20.50 -0.70
CA TRP A 232 3.09 -20.15 -2.07
C TRP A 232 2.62 -21.34 -2.89
N ARG A 233 3.44 -22.42 -2.96
CA ARG A 233 3.09 -23.63 -3.72
C ARG A 233 1.86 -24.35 -3.16
N THR A 234 1.76 -24.44 -1.83
CA THR A 234 0.59 -25.05 -1.18
C THR A 234 -0.70 -24.28 -1.46
N LEU A 235 -0.61 -22.95 -1.51
CA LEU A 235 -1.74 -22.09 -1.87
C LEU A 235 -2.14 -22.26 -3.32
N GLU A 236 -1.16 -22.33 -4.23
CA GLU A 236 -1.39 -22.59 -5.65
C GLU A 236 -2.10 -23.94 -5.85
N ASP A 237 -1.58 -25.03 -5.27
CA ASP A 237 -2.17 -26.36 -5.34
C ASP A 237 -3.58 -26.41 -4.75
N ARG A 238 -3.82 -25.73 -3.64
CA ARG A 238 -5.15 -25.66 -3.02
C ARG A 238 -6.13 -24.87 -3.88
N ALA A 239 -5.69 -23.72 -4.39
CA ALA A 239 -6.52 -22.89 -5.28
C ALA A 239 -6.92 -23.68 -6.53
N GLN A 240 -5.97 -24.34 -7.19
CA GLN A 240 -6.24 -25.16 -8.38
C GLN A 240 -7.19 -26.32 -8.07
N ARG A 241 -6.95 -27.08 -7.01
CA ARG A 241 -7.82 -28.22 -6.62
C ARG A 241 -9.24 -27.77 -6.25
N TRP A 242 -9.34 -26.68 -5.49
CA TRP A 242 -10.65 -26.19 -5.05
C TRP A 242 -11.49 -25.62 -6.19
N THR A 243 -10.87 -24.97 -7.17
CA THR A 243 -11.56 -24.34 -8.31
C THR A 243 -11.73 -25.27 -9.50
N ALA A 244 -11.04 -26.43 -9.53
CA ALA A 244 -11.14 -27.39 -10.63
C ALA A 244 -12.58 -27.84 -10.86
N GLY A 245 -13.11 -27.64 -12.09
CA GLY A 245 -14.47 -27.96 -12.48
C GLY A 245 -15.57 -27.08 -11.87
N ARG A 246 -15.23 -26.09 -11.03
CA ARG A 246 -16.20 -25.23 -10.33
C ARG A 246 -16.15 -23.82 -10.89
N ARG A 247 -16.95 -23.53 -11.91
CA ARG A 247 -16.99 -22.19 -12.55
C ARG A 247 -17.42 -21.06 -11.61
N TRP A 248 -18.18 -21.38 -10.56
CA TRP A 248 -18.64 -20.42 -9.56
C TRP A 248 -17.60 -20.07 -8.48
N ALA A 249 -16.52 -20.87 -8.37
CA ALA A 249 -15.58 -20.76 -7.26
C ALA A 249 -14.84 -19.40 -7.24
N TRP A 250 -14.26 -18.98 -8.37
CA TRP A 250 -13.59 -17.68 -8.44
C TRP A 250 -14.54 -16.48 -8.29
N PRO A 251 -15.72 -16.44 -8.96
CA PRO A 251 -16.71 -15.40 -8.68
C PRO A 251 -17.06 -15.30 -7.20
N LEU A 252 -17.30 -16.44 -6.51
CA LEU A 252 -17.58 -16.43 -5.07
C LEU A 252 -16.41 -15.85 -4.26
N VAL A 253 -15.16 -16.28 -4.54
CA VAL A 253 -13.97 -15.74 -3.87
C VAL A 253 -13.89 -14.22 -4.05
N LEU A 254 -14.13 -13.70 -5.25
CA LEU A 254 -14.08 -12.27 -5.53
C LEU A 254 -15.19 -11.51 -4.80
N VAL A 255 -16.42 -12.04 -4.79
CA VAL A 255 -17.52 -11.42 -4.03
C VAL A 255 -17.19 -11.37 -2.54
N VAL A 256 -16.74 -12.49 -1.96
CA VAL A 256 -16.32 -12.55 -0.55
C VAL A 256 -15.15 -11.58 -0.28
N ALA A 257 -14.17 -11.52 -1.17
CA ALA A 257 -13.04 -10.62 -1.05
C ALA A 257 -13.49 -9.15 -1.03
N VAL A 258 -14.41 -8.75 -1.92
CA VAL A 258 -14.96 -7.39 -1.98
C VAL A 258 -15.75 -7.08 -0.71
N LEU A 259 -16.66 -7.96 -0.30
CA LEU A 259 -17.51 -7.76 0.88
C LEU A 259 -16.67 -7.63 2.16
N LEU A 260 -15.64 -8.45 2.32
CA LEU A 260 -14.73 -8.38 3.46
C LEU A 260 -13.84 -7.12 3.40
N THR A 261 -13.29 -6.79 2.24
CA THR A 261 -12.45 -5.59 2.08
C THR A 261 -13.23 -4.32 2.43
N THR A 262 -14.52 -4.26 2.09
CA THR A 262 -15.39 -3.12 2.38
C THR A 262 -16.25 -3.29 3.63
N ALA A 263 -15.97 -4.32 4.47
CA ALA A 263 -16.83 -4.72 5.59
C ALA A 263 -17.16 -3.57 6.54
N ARG A 264 -16.17 -2.76 6.95
CA ARG A 264 -16.38 -1.60 7.82
C ARG A 264 -17.46 -0.66 7.26
N TRP A 265 -17.39 -0.36 5.98
CA TRP A 265 -18.25 0.58 5.30
C TRP A 265 -19.65 0.00 5.09
N ASN A 266 -19.73 -1.26 4.68
CA ASN A 266 -21.00 -1.98 4.55
C ASN A 266 -21.75 -2.05 5.91
N LEU A 267 -21.03 -2.36 6.99
CA LEU A 267 -21.60 -2.41 8.34
C LEU A 267 -22.12 -1.03 8.77
N THR A 268 -21.38 0.05 8.49
CA THR A 268 -21.86 1.41 8.75
C THR A 268 -23.11 1.72 7.92
N GLY A 269 -23.16 1.29 6.66
CA GLY A 269 -24.35 1.41 5.80
C GLY A 269 -25.58 0.68 6.36
N LEU A 270 -25.35 -0.48 6.98
CA LEU A 270 -26.40 -1.28 7.65
C LEU A 270 -26.78 -0.75 9.04
N GLY A 271 -26.23 0.39 9.48
CA GLY A 271 -26.58 1.03 10.74
C GLY A 271 -25.70 0.66 11.93
N VAL A 272 -24.61 -0.08 11.71
CA VAL A 272 -23.61 -0.30 12.78
C VAL A 272 -22.92 1.03 13.10
N ASP A 273 -22.79 1.33 14.39
CA ASP A 273 -22.13 2.53 14.87
C ASP A 273 -20.70 2.69 14.31
N PRO A 274 -20.33 3.85 13.73
CA PRO A 274 -19.03 4.03 13.07
C PRO A 274 -17.81 3.75 13.96
N PRO A 275 -17.74 4.13 15.23
CA PRO A 275 -16.70 3.68 16.17
C PRO A 275 -16.59 2.16 16.26
N LEU A 276 -17.70 1.42 16.37
CA LEU A 276 -17.70 -0.04 16.38
C LEU A 276 -17.27 -0.61 15.02
N ALA A 277 -17.83 -0.10 13.93
CA ALA A 277 -17.42 -0.48 12.58
C ALA A 277 -15.92 -0.25 12.33
N SER A 278 -15.34 0.81 12.90
CA SER A 278 -13.91 1.09 12.83
C SER A 278 -13.06 0.06 13.57
N ARG A 279 -13.53 -0.42 14.72
CA ARG A 279 -12.88 -1.54 15.45
C ARG A 279 -12.93 -2.85 14.66
N LEU A 280 -13.88 -2.99 13.74
CA LEU A 280 -14.02 -4.15 12.85
C LEU A 280 -13.23 -4.00 11.54
N ALA A 281 -12.39 -2.95 11.38
CA ALA A 281 -11.56 -2.73 10.19
C ALA A 281 -10.62 -3.91 9.86
N PHE A 282 -10.27 -4.75 10.85
CA PHE A 282 -9.49 -5.96 10.66
C PHE A 282 -10.18 -7.00 9.75
N LEU A 283 -11.51 -6.94 9.59
CA LEU A 283 -12.26 -7.80 8.67
C LEU A 283 -11.86 -7.58 7.21
N ALA A 284 -11.29 -6.42 6.88
CA ALA A 284 -10.76 -6.16 5.54
C ALA A 284 -9.53 -7.02 5.21
N LEU A 285 -8.77 -7.50 6.20
CA LEU A 285 -7.51 -8.20 5.98
C LEU A 285 -7.66 -9.53 5.25
N PRO A 286 -8.58 -10.45 5.63
CA PRO A 286 -8.83 -11.64 4.83
C PRO A 286 -9.37 -11.30 3.43
N GLY A 287 -10.14 -10.22 3.26
CA GLY A 287 -10.60 -9.74 1.95
C GLY A 287 -9.44 -9.31 1.05
N VAL A 288 -8.58 -8.45 1.56
CA VAL A 288 -7.35 -8.00 0.89
C VAL A 288 -6.45 -9.18 0.55
N TRP A 289 -6.26 -10.13 1.48
CA TRP A 289 -5.49 -11.34 1.23
C TRP A 289 -6.10 -12.20 0.10
N LEU A 290 -7.42 -12.37 0.08
CA LEU A 290 -8.12 -13.07 -1.01
C LEU A 290 -7.93 -12.36 -2.35
N LEU A 291 -7.90 -11.02 -2.41
CA LEU A 291 -7.58 -10.28 -3.64
C LEU A 291 -6.16 -10.59 -4.14
N VAL A 292 -5.17 -10.68 -3.24
CA VAL A 292 -3.80 -11.07 -3.60
C VAL A 292 -3.76 -12.49 -4.14
N VAL A 293 -4.43 -13.45 -3.48
CA VAL A 293 -4.54 -14.85 -3.92
C VAL A 293 -5.25 -14.95 -5.28
N ALA A 294 -6.35 -14.21 -5.45
CA ALA A 294 -7.09 -14.20 -6.70
C ALA A 294 -6.27 -13.58 -7.85
N ALA A 295 -5.54 -12.50 -7.62
CA ALA A 295 -4.65 -11.92 -8.63
C ALA A 295 -3.50 -12.86 -9.02
N ALA A 296 -3.07 -13.73 -8.11
CA ALA A 296 -2.04 -14.72 -8.39
C ALA A 296 -2.58 -15.93 -9.18
N PHE A 297 -3.77 -16.43 -8.83
CA PHE A 297 -4.23 -17.76 -9.24
C PHE A 297 -5.56 -17.79 -10.03
N CYS A 298 -6.38 -16.72 -9.97
CA CYS A 298 -7.60 -16.62 -10.78
C CYS A 298 -7.24 -16.20 -12.21
N PRO A 299 -7.51 -17.04 -13.25
CA PRO A 299 -7.09 -16.74 -14.62
C PRO A 299 -7.59 -15.39 -15.13
N ALA A 300 -8.86 -15.05 -14.87
CA ALA A 300 -9.48 -13.80 -15.33
C ALA A 300 -8.86 -12.57 -14.67
N LEU A 301 -8.71 -12.57 -13.32
CA LEU A 301 -8.10 -11.44 -12.60
C LEU A 301 -6.62 -11.31 -12.91
N ARG A 302 -5.92 -12.43 -13.06
CA ARG A 302 -4.51 -12.47 -13.48
C ARG A 302 -4.35 -11.83 -14.86
N ALA A 303 -5.15 -12.21 -15.85
CA ALA A 303 -5.12 -11.63 -17.19
C ALA A 303 -5.40 -10.12 -17.15
N LEU A 304 -6.39 -9.69 -16.36
CA LEU A 304 -6.66 -8.26 -16.13
C LEU A 304 -5.44 -7.53 -15.56
N CYS A 305 -4.84 -8.06 -14.50
CA CYS A 305 -3.65 -7.47 -13.86
C CYS A 305 -2.41 -7.47 -14.80
N GLU A 306 -2.35 -8.38 -15.76
CA GLU A 306 -1.25 -8.46 -16.73
C GLU A 306 -1.44 -7.57 -17.97
N THR A 307 -2.57 -6.83 -18.07
CA THR A 307 -2.79 -5.86 -19.15
C THR A 307 -1.70 -4.76 -19.17
N ALA A 308 -1.40 -4.21 -20.33
CA ALA A 308 -0.37 -3.18 -20.50
C ALA A 308 -0.60 -1.97 -19.60
N PHE A 309 -1.87 -1.55 -19.42
CA PHE A 309 -2.24 -0.43 -18.58
C PHE A 309 -1.92 -0.70 -17.09
N LEU A 310 -2.35 -1.84 -16.54
CA LEU A 310 -2.08 -2.16 -15.12
C LEU A 310 -0.60 -2.47 -14.87
N GLN A 311 0.12 -3.02 -15.86
CA GLN A 311 1.57 -3.18 -15.77
C GLN A 311 2.30 -1.82 -15.79
N TRP A 312 1.82 -0.87 -16.58
CA TRP A 312 2.32 0.50 -16.54
C TRP A 312 2.02 1.16 -15.20
N ALA A 313 0.77 1.09 -14.72
CA ALA A 313 0.37 1.61 -13.42
C ALA A 313 1.21 0.99 -12.28
N GLY A 314 1.49 -0.31 -12.36
CA GLY A 314 2.37 -1.01 -11.42
C GLY A 314 3.81 -0.50 -11.40
N ARG A 315 4.36 -0.10 -12.55
CA ARG A 315 5.70 0.51 -12.62
C ARG A 315 5.75 1.88 -11.95
N VAL A 316 4.76 2.74 -12.22
CA VAL A 316 4.73 4.11 -11.68
C VAL A 316 4.08 4.19 -10.30
N SER A 317 3.57 3.09 -9.75
CA SER A 317 2.74 3.04 -8.54
C SER A 317 3.38 3.70 -7.33
N PHE A 318 4.68 3.46 -7.08
CA PHE A 318 5.37 4.02 -5.93
C PHE A 318 5.59 5.53 -6.09
N SER A 319 6.02 5.98 -7.27
CA SER A 319 6.13 7.40 -7.59
C SER A 319 4.78 8.11 -7.49
N LEU A 320 3.73 7.51 -8.07
CA LEU A 320 2.38 8.07 -8.02
C LEU A 320 1.87 8.16 -6.56
N TYR A 321 2.10 7.13 -5.76
CA TYR A 321 1.76 7.12 -4.35
C TYR A 321 2.41 8.26 -3.57
N LEU A 322 3.67 8.60 -3.88
CA LEU A 322 4.41 9.65 -3.19
C LEU A 322 3.99 11.07 -3.59
N VAL A 323 3.63 11.30 -4.87
CA VAL A 323 3.51 12.68 -5.38
C VAL A 323 2.07 13.15 -5.56
N HIS A 324 1.07 12.25 -5.62
CA HIS A 324 -0.31 12.63 -6.01
C HIS A 324 -0.99 13.57 -5.01
N GLU A 325 -0.87 13.33 -3.70
CA GLU A 325 -1.58 14.11 -2.70
C GLU A 325 -1.12 15.58 -2.63
N PRO A 326 0.19 15.89 -2.55
CA PRO A 326 0.65 17.27 -2.58
C PRO A 326 0.16 18.05 -3.80
N ILE A 327 0.10 17.38 -4.96
CA ILE A 327 -0.36 17.99 -6.23
C ILE A 327 -1.87 18.20 -6.20
N LEU A 328 -2.66 17.24 -5.74
CA LEU A 328 -4.11 17.37 -5.61
C LEU A 328 -4.49 18.49 -4.66
N LEU A 329 -3.80 18.61 -3.51
CA LEU A 329 -4.02 19.70 -2.56
C LEU A 329 -3.65 21.05 -3.18
N ALA A 330 -2.51 21.16 -3.85
CA ALA A 330 -2.12 22.38 -4.55
C ALA A 330 -3.18 22.78 -5.60
N ALA A 331 -3.63 21.83 -6.42
CA ALA A 331 -4.68 22.05 -7.40
C ALA A 331 -5.98 22.55 -6.73
N ARG A 332 -6.36 21.97 -5.57
CA ARG A 332 -7.56 22.38 -4.84
C ARG A 332 -7.47 23.81 -4.33
N PHE A 333 -6.35 24.23 -3.77
CA PHE A 333 -6.14 25.60 -3.32
C PHE A 333 -6.07 26.61 -4.48
N LEU A 334 -5.43 26.25 -5.57
CA LEU A 334 -5.31 27.11 -6.76
C LEU A 334 -6.64 27.30 -7.50
N THR A 335 -7.57 26.35 -7.39
CA THR A 335 -8.85 26.41 -8.09
C THR A 335 -10.00 26.90 -7.18
N ALA A 336 -9.75 27.18 -5.92
CA ALA A 336 -10.77 27.73 -5.02
C ALA A 336 -11.23 29.13 -5.48
N PRO A 337 -12.51 29.47 -5.35
CA PRO A 337 -13.61 28.73 -4.72
C PRO A 337 -14.34 27.73 -5.66
N ALA A 338 -13.82 27.42 -6.83
CA ALA A 338 -14.48 26.53 -7.77
C ALA A 338 -14.72 25.12 -7.19
N SER A 339 -15.56 24.36 -7.89
CA SER A 339 -15.89 22.98 -7.52
C SER A 339 -14.65 22.10 -7.42
N PRO A 340 -14.59 21.13 -6.47
CA PRO A 340 -13.54 20.11 -6.40
C PRO A 340 -13.31 19.35 -7.71
N TRP A 341 -14.31 19.24 -8.59
CA TRP A 341 -14.15 18.62 -9.90
C TRP A 341 -13.08 19.29 -10.75
N LEU A 342 -12.96 20.62 -10.70
CA LEU A 342 -11.92 21.33 -11.45
C LEU A 342 -10.53 20.99 -10.90
N ALA A 343 -10.38 20.92 -9.57
CA ALA A 343 -9.12 20.50 -8.95
C ALA A 343 -8.73 19.07 -9.34
N ILE A 344 -9.71 18.16 -9.44
CA ILE A 344 -9.48 16.78 -9.87
C ILE A 344 -9.10 16.72 -11.35
N ALA A 345 -9.85 17.42 -12.22
CA ALA A 345 -9.64 17.44 -13.65
C ALA A 345 -8.24 17.98 -14.04
N LEU A 346 -7.70 18.91 -13.26
CA LEU A 346 -6.35 19.44 -13.46
C LEU A 346 -5.31 18.67 -12.66
N GLY A 347 -5.58 18.39 -11.39
CA GLY A 347 -4.61 17.80 -10.45
C GLY A 347 -4.27 16.35 -10.76
N VAL A 348 -5.25 15.50 -11.13
CA VAL A 348 -5.00 14.08 -11.43
C VAL A 348 -4.08 13.91 -12.65
N PRO A 349 -4.34 14.54 -13.82
CA PRO A 349 -3.42 14.45 -14.95
C PRO A 349 -2.02 14.97 -14.62
N VAL A 350 -1.91 16.10 -13.91
CA VAL A 350 -0.61 16.65 -13.48
C VAL A 350 0.10 15.66 -12.54
N ALA A 351 -0.60 15.07 -11.57
CA ALA A 351 -0.03 14.07 -10.67
C ALA A 351 0.49 12.84 -11.44
N VAL A 352 -0.24 12.38 -12.46
CA VAL A 352 0.20 11.27 -13.32
C VAL A 352 1.46 11.64 -14.12
N VAL A 353 1.50 12.82 -14.74
CA VAL A 353 2.67 13.29 -15.49
C VAL A 353 3.88 13.41 -14.57
N VAL A 354 3.70 14.06 -13.40
CA VAL A 354 4.78 14.20 -12.41
C VAL A 354 5.22 12.83 -11.90
N ALA A 355 4.32 11.88 -11.66
CA ALA A 355 4.66 10.53 -11.25
C ALA A 355 5.52 9.78 -12.28
N VAL A 356 5.19 9.91 -13.57
CA VAL A 356 6.00 9.31 -14.66
C VAL A 356 7.39 9.95 -14.74
N LEU A 357 7.48 11.27 -14.60
CA LEU A 357 8.76 11.96 -14.55
C LEU A 357 9.56 11.57 -13.30
N PHE A 358 8.91 11.49 -12.16
CA PHE A 358 9.51 11.10 -10.89
C PHE A 358 10.04 9.65 -10.93
N GLU A 359 9.28 8.73 -11.54
CA GLU A 359 9.74 7.35 -11.75
C GLU A 359 11.03 7.35 -12.58
N ARG A 360 11.07 8.06 -13.71
CA ARG A 360 12.21 8.08 -14.62
C ARG A 360 13.43 8.79 -14.04
N LEU A 361 13.23 9.94 -13.41
CA LEU A 361 14.30 10.83 -12.98
C LEU A 361 14.80 10.56 -11.56
N VAL A 362 13.94 10.05 -10.68
CA VAL A 362 14.23 9.82 -9.25
C VAL A 362 14.24 8.32 -8.95
N GLU A 363 13.09 7.66 -8.99
CA GLU A 363 12.95 6.28 -8.52
C GLU A 363 13.90 5.33 -9.26
N SER A 364 13.95 5.39 -10.59
CA SER A 364 14.85 4.55 -11.39
C SER A 364 16.33 4.79 -11.10
N ARG A 365 16.72 6.03 -10.79
CA ARG A 365 18.12 6.34 -10.42
C ARG A 365 18.47 5.77 -9.06
N PHE A 366 17.61 5.94 -8.05
CA PHE A 366 17.83 5.37 -6.73
C PHE A 366 17.75 3.85 -6.73
N HIS A 367 16.92 3.26 -7.61
CA HIS A 367 16.93 1.82 -7.81
C HIS A 367 18.27 1.31 -8.34
N ARG A 368 18.86 1.98 -9.34
CA ARG A 368 20.20 1.63 -9.85
C ARG A 368 21.30 1.86 -8.81
N LEU A 369 21.23 2.97 -8.06
CA LEU A 369 22.16 3.27 -6.98
C LEU A 369 22.10 2.18 -5.89
N ALA A 370 20.91 1.80 -5.46
CA ALA A 370 20.70 0.74 -4.48
C ALA A 370 21.32 -0.59 -4.93
N GLN A 371 21.21 -0.94 -6.21
CA GLN A 371 21.87 -2.13 -6.77
C GLN A 371 23.41 -2.03 -6.75
N ARG A 372 23.95 -0.84 -7.05
CA ARG A 372 25.41 -0.59 -6.98
C ARG A 372 25.92 -0.71 -5.54
N VAL A 373 25.23 -0.10 -4.58
CA VAL A 373 25.57 -0.18 -3.15
C VAL A 373 25.56 -1.63 -2.67
N GLY A 374 24.52 -2.41 -2.99
CA GLY A 374 24.45 -3.82 -2.63
C GLY A 374 25.59 -4.67 -3.23
N ARG A 375 26.00 -4.37 -4.48
CA ARG A 375 27.16 -5.05 -5.11
C ARG A 375 28.48 -4.67 -4.44
N ALA A 376 28.68 -3.40 -4.13
CA ALA A 376 29.89 -2.92 -3.46
C ALA A 376 30.09 -3.54 -2.07
N VAL A 377 29.01 -3.66 -1.28
CA VAL A 377 29.05 -4.35 0.03
C VAL A 377 29.47 -5.82 -0.13
N LYS A 378 28.90 -6.53 -1.12
CA LYS A 378 29.25 -7.92 -1.40
C LYS A 378 30.70 -8.09 -1.83
N ALA A 379 31.21 -7.21 -2.68
CA ALA A 379 32.60 -7.24 -3.16
C ALA A 379 33.59 -7.05 -2.01
N ARG A 380 33.37 -6.04 -1.15
CA ARG A 380 34.22 -5.78 0.03
C ARG A 380 34.27 -6.97 0.98
N ARG A 381 33.15 -7.66 1.18
CA ARG A 381 33.09 -8.83 2.05
C ARG A 381 33.86 -10.03 1.49
N ARG A 382 33.83 -10.26 0.19
CA ARG A 382 34.61 -11.32 -0.45
C ARG A 382 36.11 -11.11 -0.24
N VAL A 383 36.59 -9.88 -0.51
CA VAL A 383 38.00 -9.53 -0.27
C VAL A 383 38.38 -9.73 1.19
N ALA A 384 37.53 -9.36 2.14
CA ALA A 384 37.80 -9.54 3.58
C ALA A 384 37.71 -11.01 4.05
N GLN A 385 37.16 -11.93 3.27
CA GLN A 385 37.11 -13.37 3.57
C GLN A 385 38.29 -14.13 2.93
N GLU A 386 38.93 -13.54 1.92
CA GLU A 386 40.08 -14.08 1.19
C GLU A 386 41.42 -13.56 1.76
N ALA A 387 41.41 -12.48 2.58
CA ALA A 387 42.54 -11.96 3.33
C ALA A 387 42.62 -12.55 4.75
#